data_fe6f76d5e8026151d339201283881be2
#
_entry.id   fe6f76d5e8026151d339201283881be2
#
_cell.length_a   1.000
_cell.length_b   1.000
_cell.length_c   1.000
_cell.angle_alpha   90.00
_cell.angle_beta   90.00
_cell.angle_gamma   90.00
#
_symmetry.space_group_name_H-M   'P 1'
#
loop_
_entity.id
_entity.type
_entity.pdbx_description
1 polymer ?
#
loop_
_entity_poly.entity_id
_entity_poly.type
_entity_poly.pdbx_seq_one_letter_code
_entity_poly.pdbx_strand_id
1 'polypeptide(L)'
;MNHRHRKLLHALFSHPLPTNLDRHDVETLLGEIGATIDRTSHGRLMIKHEGHSVSLHASERELSKDDVVHLKKFVEACGINPERDFPI
;
A
#
# COMPACT_ATOMS: atom_id res chain seq x y z
N MET A 1 3.05 7.23 -12.13
CA MET A 1 3.19 7.40 -10.66
C MET A 1 4.10 8.59 -10.40
N ASN A 2 3.72 9.48 -9.49
CA ASN A 2 4.55 10.64 -9.18
C ASN A 2 5.72 10.27 -8.25
N HIS A 3 6.65 11.21 -8.09
CA HIS A 3 7.86 10.98 -7.29
C HIS A 3 7.56 10.66 -5.83
N ARG A 4 6.58 11.36 -5.25
CA ARG A 4 6.17 11.14 -3.87
C ARG A 4 5.67 9.71 -3.64
N HIS A 5 4.87 9.20 -4.55
CA HIS A 5 4.32 7.85 -4.45
C HIS A 5 5.40 6.79 -4.71
N ARG A 6 6.35 7.07 -5.59
CA ARG A 6 7.49 6.17 -5.79
C ARG A 6 8.33 6.05 -4.53
N LYS A 7 8.60 7.16 -3.87
CA LYS A 7 9.32 7.17 -2.60
C LYS A 7 8.57 6.37 -1.53
N LEU A 8 7.26 6.54 -1.47
CA LEU A 8 6.43 5.82 -0.52
C LEU A 8 6.52 4.32 -0.76
N LEU A 9 6.44 3.89 -2.01
CA LEU A 9 6.55 2.48 -2.37
C LEU A 9 7.92 1.93 -1.99
N HIS A 10 9.00 2.65 -2.28
CA HIS A 10 10.34 2.24 -1.90
C HIS A 10 10.49 2.14 -0.38
N ALA A 11 9.86 3.06 0.36
CA ALA A 11 9.92 3.05 1.82
C ALA A 11 9.31 1.77 2.40
N LEU A 12 8.29 1.21 1.77
CA LEU A 12 7.68 -0.04 2.23
C LEU A 12 8.66 -1.22 2.20
N PHE A 13 9.72 -1.13 1.41
CA PHE A 13 10.73 -2.18 1.28
C PHE A 13 11.99 -1.89 2.08
N SER A 14 12.01 -0.79 2.83
CA SER A 14 13.19 -0.42 3.63
C SER A 14 13.08 -0.89 5.08
N HIS A 15 14.19 -0.87 5.78
CA HIS A 15 14.26 -1.11 7.23
C HIS A 15 14.81 0.11 7.93
N PRO A 16 14.17 0.53 9.05
CA PRO A 16 12.89 0.04 9.57
C PRO A 16 11.73 0.42 8.66
N LEU A 17 10.59 -0.24 8.84
CA LEU A 17 9.38 0.10 8.08
C LEU A 17 8.95 1.52 8.41
N PRO A 18 8.39 2.25 7.44
CA PRO A 18 7.94 3.61 7.68
C PRO A 18 6.78 3.65 8.67
N THR A 19 6.67 4.78 9.37
CA THR A 19 5.54 5.06 10.25
C THR A 19 4.81 6.29 9.71
N ASN A 20 3.61 6.53 10.22
CA ASN A 20 2.81 7.70 9.86
C ASN A 20 2.50 7.79 8.35
N LEU A 21 2.25 6.64 7.72
CA LEU A 21 1.83 6.63 6.32
C LEU A 21 0.39 7.13 6.21
N ASP A 22 0.19 8.14 5.38
CA ASP A 22 -1.14 8.67 5.12
C ASP A 22 -1.94 7.66 4.30
N ARG A 23 -3.11 7.28 4.81
CA ARG A 23 -3.95 6.28 4.17
C ARG A 23 -4.36 6.69 2.76
N HIS A 24 -4.69 7.97 2.56
CA HIS A 24 -5.12 8.47 1.25
C HIS A 24 -4.00 8.33 0.20
N ASP A 25 -2.77 8.65 0.59
CA ASP A 25 -1.63 8.48 -0.30
C ASP A 25 -1.43 7.02 -0.68
N VAL A 26 -1.62 6.12 0.28
CA VAL A 26 -1.50 4.68 0.03
C VAL A 26 -2.60 4.21 -0.93
N GLU A 27 -3.83 4.69 -0.75
CA GLU A 27 -4.93 4.34 -1.65
C GLU A 27 -4.63 4.79 -3.08
N THR A 28 -4.12 6.02 -3.23
CA THR A 28 -3.78 6.56 -4.55
C THR A 28 -2.66 5.76 -5.19
N LEU A 29 -1.62 5.45 -4.41
CA LEU A 29 -0.51 4.64 -4.87
C LEU A 29 -0.97 3.27 -5.37
N LEU A 30 -1.81 2.60 -4.61
CA LEU A 30 -2.32 1.27 -4.97
C LEU A 30 -3.18 1.33 -6.23
N GLY A 31 -3.98 2.38 -6.39
CA GLY A 31 -4.74 2.60 -7.61
C GLY A 31 -3.83 2.76 -8.83
N GLU A 32 -2.70 3.44 -8.67
CA GLU A 32 -1.74 3.64 -9.73
C GLU A 32 -1.02 2.34 -10.13
N ILE A 33 -0.86 1.42 -9.18
CA ILE A 33 -0.31 0.09 -9.46
C ILE A 33 -1.30 -0.76 -10.26
N GLY A 34 -2.58 -0.43 -10.17
CA GLY A 34 -3.64 -1.17 -10.85
C GLY A 34 -4.48 -2.02 -9.92
N ALA A 35 -4.32 -1.84 -8.62
CA ALA A 35 -5.11 -2.58 -7.65
C ALA A 35 -6.55 -2.06 -7.59
N THR A 36 -7.48 -2.96 -7.28
CA THR A 36 -8.87 -2.62 -7.04
C THR A 36 -9.06 -2.34 -5.56
N ILE A 37 -9.72 -1.25 -5.23
CA ILE A 37 -9.94 -0.84 -3.84
C ILE A 37 -11.44 -0.72 -3.58
N ASP A 38 -11.93 -1.50 -2.62
CA ASP A 38 -13.33 -1.46 -2.19
C ASP A 38 -13.42 -1.07 -0.73
N ARG A 39 -14.33 -0.16 -0.40
CA ARG A 39 -14.61 0.21 0.97
C ARG A 39 -15.76 -0.63 1.48
N THR A 40 -15.57 -1.23 2.66
CA THR A 40 -16.63 -2.02 3.28
C THR A 40 -17.44 -1.14 4.23
N SER A 41 -18.62 -1.62 4.59
CA SER A 41 -19.49 -0.93 5.56
C SER A 41 -18.94 -0.93 6.98
N HIS A 42 -17.88 -1.71 7.24
CA HIS A 42 -17.28 -1.84 8.56
C HIS A 42 -15.98 -1.03 8.71
N GLY A 43 -15.77 -0.04 7.84
CA GLY A 43 -14.59 0.81 7.93
C GLY A 43 -13.30 0.12 7.54
N ARG A 44 -13.36 -0.81 6.59
CA ARG A 44 -12.18 -1.48 6.07
C ARG A 44 -12.03 -1.22 4.58
N LEU A 45 -10.79 -1.30 4.13
CA LEU A 45 -10.46 -1.27 2.70
C LEU A 45 -10.06 -2.67 2.29
N MET A 46 -10.70 -3.18 1.25
CA MET A 46 -10.31 -4.45 0.63
C MET A 46 -9.57 -4.12 -0.65
N ILE A 47 -8.31 -4.51 -0.71
CA ILE A 47 -7.44 -4.22 -1.85
C ILE A 47 -7.09 -5.52 -2.54
N LYS A 48 -7.32 -5.59 -3.84
CA LYS A 48 -7.07 -6.80 -4.63
C LYS A 48 -6.20 -6.48 -5.84
N HIS A 49 -5.25 -7.36 -6.11
CA HIS A 49 -4.39 -7.22 -7.27
C HIS A 49 -3.72 -8.57 -7.58
N GLU A 50 -3.76 -8.98 -8.86
CA GLU A 50 -3.07 -10.19 -9.33
C GLU A 50 -3.40 -11.44 -8.50
N GLY A 51 -4.65 -11.61 -8.10
CA GLY A 51 -5.07 -12.77 -7.31
C GLY A 51 -4.74 -12.68 -5.82
N HIS A 52 -4.12 -11.60 -5.38
CA HIS A 52 -3.80 -11.36 -3.98
C HIS A 52 -4.74 -10.31 -3.39
N SER A 53 -4.92 -10.34 -2.09
CA SER A 53 -5.77 -9.36 -1.41
C SER A 53 -5.20 -9.01 -0.05
N VAL A 54 -5.54 -7.81 0.41
CA VAL A 54 -5.20 -7.34 1.75
C VAL A 54 -6.34 -6.48 2.26
N SER A 55 -6.55 -6.51 3.58
CA SER A 55 -7.55 -5.70 4.25
C SER A 55 -6.83 -4.70 5.16
N LEU A 56 -7.15 -3.42 5.01
CA LEU A 56 -6.59 -2.36 5.84
C LEU A 56 -7.72 -1.62 6.54
N HIS A 57 -7.40 -0.99 7.67
CA HIS A 57 -8.37 -0.16 8.39
C HIS A 57 -8.55 1.17 7.68
N ALA A 58 -9.81 1.59 7.52
CA ALA A 58 -10.15 2.83 6.82
C ALA A 58 -10.64 3.94 7.74
N SER A 59 -10.71 3.67 9.06
CA SER A 59 -11.23 4.62 10.03
C SER A 59 -10.20 5.67 10.47
N GLU A 60 -8.92 5.38 10.28
CA GLU A 60 -7.85 6.26 10.70
C GLU A 60 -7.21 6.95 9.50
N ARG A 61 -6.70 8.16 9.72
CA ARG A 61 -6.00 8.89 8.69
C ARG A 61 -4.67 8.24 8.33
N GLU A 62 -3.99 7.70 9.32
CA GLU A 62 -2.71 7.03 9.13
C GLU A 62 -2.85 5.55 9.34
N LEU A 63 -2.06 4.77 8.61
CA LEU A 63 -2.05 3.32 8.76
C LEU A 63 -1.40 2.91 10.06
N SER A 64 -1.96 1.89 10.72
CA SER A 64 -1.35 1.29 11.89
C SER A 64 -0.08 0.55 11.47
N LYS A 65 0.77 0.25 12.45
CA LYS A 65 2.00 -0.52 12.18
C LYS A 65 1.67 -1.89 11.59
N ASP A 66 0.62 -2.53 12.08
CA ASP A 66 0.21 -3.83 11.57
C ASP A 66 -0.26 -3.74 10.13
N ASP A 67 -1.00 -2.68 9.79
CA ASP A 67 -1.47 -2.46 8.42
C ASP A 67 -0.29 -2.24 7.47
N VAL A 68 0.74 -1.52 7.92
CA VAL A 68 1.94 -1.30 7.10
C VAL A 68 2.64 -2.64 6.81
N VAL A 69 2.75 -3.51 7.81
CA VAL A 69 3.34 -4.84 7.62
C VAL A 69 2.52 -5.66 6.63
N HIS A 70 1.20 -5.66 6.76
CA HIS A 70 0.32 -6.38 5.85
C HIS A 70 0.40 -5.84 4.44
N LEU A 71 0.48 -4.52 4.31
CA LEU A 71 0.60 -3.87 3.00
C LEU A 71 1.90 -4.27 2.32
N LYS A 72 3.01 -4.27 3.05
CA LYS A 72 4.30 -4.69 2.51
C LYS A 72 4.22 -6.12 1.98
N LYS A 73 3.69 -7.04 2.78
CA LYS A 73 3.56 -8.43 2.37
C LYS A 73 2.69 -8.59 1.13
N PHE A 74 1.62 -7.81 1.04
CA PHE A 74 0.75 -7.82 -0.12
C PHE A 74 1.48 -7.38 -1.39
N VAL A 75 2.20 -6.26 -1.30
CA VAL A 75 2.93 -5.72 -2.45
C VAL A 75 4.02 -6.70 -2.90
N GLU A 76 4.71 -7.32 -1.95
CA GLU A 76 5.71 -8.35 -2.26
C GLU A 76 5.07 -9.55 -2.96
N ALA A 77 3.94 -10.01 -2.45
CA ALA A 77 3.22 -11.16 -3.02
C ALA A 77 2.77 -10.88 -4.45
N CYS A 78 2.45 -9.65 -4.77
CA CYS A 78 2.08 -9.24 -6.13
C CYS A 78 3.28 -9.21 -7.09
N GLY A 79 4.48 -9.47 -6.61
CA GLY A 79 5.66 -9.48 -7.45
C GLY A 79 6.19 -8.10 -7.80
N ILE A 80 5.78 -7.08 -7.07
CA ILE A 80 6.21 -5.71 -7.32
C ILE A 80 7.60 -5.49 -6.73
N ASN A 81 8.52 -5.03 -7.57
CA ASN A 81 9.86 -4.64 -7.17
C ASN A 81 10.01 -3.15 -7.45
N PRO A 82 10.09 -2.29 -6.42
CA PRO A 82 10.12 -0.84 -6.64
C PRO A 82 11.30 -0.38 -7.48
N GLU A 83 12.46 -1.00 -7.31
CA GLU A 83 13.65 -0.60 -8.07
C GLU A 83 13.53 -0.94 -9.54
N ARG A 84 12.89 -2.07 -9.86
CA ARG A 84 12.68 -2.50 -11.24
C ARG A 84 11.49 -1.81 -11.89
N ASP A 85 10.35 -1.76 -11.17
CA ASP A 85 9.08 -1.36 -11.74
C ASP A 85 8.77 0.13 -11.59
N PHE A 86 9.24 0.74 -10.49
CA PHE A 86 8.96 2.14 -10.18
C PHE A 86 10.22 2.83 -9.64
N PRO A 87 11.30 2.92 -10.42
CA PRO A 87 12.54 3.54 -9.94
C PRO A 87 12.36 5.03 -9.61
N ILE A 88 13.11 5.46 -8.61
CA ILE A 88 13.13 6.88 -8.23
C ILE A 88 14.09 7.63 -9.13
#